data_f4877bb9f06c86e3700270a94a139a31
#
_entry.id   f4877bb9f06c86e3700270a94a139a31
#
_cell.length_a   1.000
_cell.length_b   1.000
_cell.length_c   1.000
_cell.angle_alpha   90.00
_cell.angle_beta   90.00
_cell.angle_gamma   90.00
#
_symmetry.space_group_name_H-M   'P 1'
#
loop_
_entity.id
_entity.type
_entity.pdbx_description
1 polymer ?
#
loop_
_entity_poly.entity_id
_entity_poly.type
_entity_poly.pdbx_seq_one_letter_code
_entity_poly.pdbx_strand_id
1 'polypeptide(L)'
;MFPRIKILKNNILYLWGAVLTLVVAILLGGATLKGNWQAEEETRLEQQSRQVNHSLVEYTFQLVSQVNALLNGVRQFYLHTGSPGEVEAFIDELGFDKSIIQDIYLIDEKGNVVVSHNRETQGRNVQDRDYFQLHRASATADSHVSPVEIGRITGRYHFRISMRISKPDGSFAGIVLATIEP
;
A
#
# COMPACT_ATOMS: atom_id res chain seq x y z
N MET A 1 -57.62 -50.55 50.35
CA MET A 1 -57.80 -50.35 48.84
C MET A 1 -57.12 -49.06 48.42
N PHE A 2 -56.17 -49.12 47.51
CA PHE A 2 -55.41 -48.08 46.80
C PHE A 2 -54.19 -47.35 47.46
N PRO A 3 -53.06 -47.99 47.68
CA PRO A 3 -51.78 -47.29 47.79
C PRO A 3 -51.05 -47.15 46.45
N ARG A 4 -51.45 -47.91 45.36
CA ARG A 4 -50.68 -47.92 44.02
C ARG A 4 -50.80 -46.64 43.19
N ILE A 5 -51.84 -45.83 43.31
CA ILE A 5 -52.06 -44.64 42.47
C ILE A 5 -51.18 -43.47 42.92
N LYS A 6 -50.79 -43.38 44.19
CA LYS A 6 -49.93 -42.32 44.72
C LYS A 6 -48.46 -42.45 44.29
N ILE A 7 -48.02 -43.70 44.15
CA ILE A 7 -46.63 -44.04 43.73
C ILE A 7 -46.44 -43.72 42.21
N LEU A 8 -47.46 -44.01 41.39
CA LEU A 8 -47.37 -43.66 39.94
C LEU A 8 -47.34 -42.15 39.71
N LYS A 9 -48.15 -41.36 40.42
CA LYS A 9 -48.13 -39.89 40.26
C LYS A 9 -46.77 -39.27 40.65
N ASN A 10 -46.13 -39.75 41.71
CA ASN A 10 -44.83 -39.25 42.11
C ASN A 10 -43.75 -39.60 41.06
N ASN A 11 -43.78 -40.80 40.51
CA ASN A 11 -42.80 -41.19 39.46
C ASN A 11 -42.94 -40.39 38.17
N ILE A 12 -44.15 -40.03 37.78
CA ILE A 12 -44.42 -39.16 36.63
C ILE A 12 -43.91 -37.74 36.89
N LEU A 13 -44.07 -37.21 38.11
CA LEU A 13 -43.56 -35.89 38.46
C LEU A 13 -42.00 -35.83 38.42
N TYR A 14 -41.33 -36.88 38.90
CA TYR A 14 -39.85 -36.98 38.78
C TYR A 14 -39.36 -37.08 37.34
N LEU A 15 -40.08 -37.84 36.47
CA LEU A 15 -39.78 -37.93 35.05
C LEU A 15 -39.89 -36.58 34.36
N TRP A 16 -40.95 -35.82 34.59
CA TRP A 16 -41.10 -34.48 34.05
C TRP A 16 -40.07 -33.49 34.58
N GLY A 17 -39.69 -33.59 35.84
CA GLY A 17 -38.59 -32.82 36.42
C GLY A 17 -37.25 -33.14 35.77
N ALA A 18 -36.94 -34.38 35.51
CA ALA A 18 -35.71 -34.81 34.83
C ALA A 18 -35.66 -34.34 33.36
N VAL A 19 -36.80 -34.41 32.64
CA VAL A 19 -36.90 -33.92 31.26
C VAL A 19 -36.70 -32.40 31.25
N LEU A 20 -37.32 -31.66 32.17
CA LEU A 20 -37.19 -30.21 32.22
C LEU A 20 -35.74 -29.79 32.51
N THR A 21 -35.03 -30.45 33.43
CA THR A 21 -33.63 -30.15 33.70
C THR A 21 -32.72 -30.46 32.54
N LEU A 22 -33.00 -31.53 31.81
CA LEU A 22 -32.24 -31.87 30.58
C LEU A 22 -32.44 -30.83 29.48
N VAL A 23 -33.66 -30.37 29.27
CA VAL A 23 -33.97 -29.31 28.29
C VAL A 23 -33.29 -27.99 28.64
N VAL A 24 -33.33 -27.60 29.91
CA VAL A 24 -32.65 -26.39 30.41
C VAL A 24 -31.13 -26.50 30.21
N ALA A 25 -30.53 -27.66 30.51
CA ALA A 25 -29.11 -27.90 30.33
C ALA A 25 -28.69 -27.82 28.86
N ILE A 26 -29.50 -28.36 27.93
CA ILE A 26 -29.26 -28.28 26.47
C ILE A 26 -29.36 -26.82 25.98
N LEU A 27 -30.36 -26.08 26.46
CA LEU A 27 -30.54 -24.67 26.05
C LEU A 27 -29.40 -23.79 26.57
N LEU A 28 -28.98 -23.97 27.81
CA LEU A 28 -27.86 -23.24 28.38
C LEU A 28 -26.52 -23.62 27.70
N GLY A 29 -26.30 -24.90 27.46
CA GLY A 29 -25.12 -25.38 26.71
C GLY A 29 -25.08 -24.86 25.26
N GLY A 30 -26.23 -24.84 24.58
CA GLY A 30 -26.34 -24.30 23.25
C GLY A 30 -26.08 -22.79 23.18
N ALA A 31 -26.55 -22.04 24.20
CA ALA A 31 -26.32 -20.57 24.22
C ALA A 31 -24.85 -20.23 24.49
N THR A 32 -24.16 -20.97 25.36
CA THR A 32 -22.71 -20.75 25.61
C THR A 32 -21.85 -21.13 24.42
N LEU A 33 -22.17 -22.23 23.74
CA LEU A 33 -21.48 -22.63 22.50
C LEU A 33 -21.62 -21.56 21.42
N LYS A 34 -22.84 -21.07 21.19
CA LYS A 34 -23.12 -20.04 20.17
C LYS A 34 -22.38 -18.73 20.44
N GLY A 35 -22.31 -18.31 21.72
CA GLY A 35 -21.56 -17.11 22.11
C GLY A 35 -20.04 -17.23 21.85
N ASN A 36 -19.47 -18.38 22.15
CA ASN A 36 -18.04 -18.63 21.93
C ASN A 36 -17.67 -18.64 20.45
N TRP A 37 -18.52 -19.20 19.58
CA TRP A 37 -18.24 -19.26 18.14
C TRP A 37 -18.30 -17.87 17.48
N GLN A 38 -19.22 -17.03 17.91
CA GLN A 38 -19.31 -15.65 17.39
C GLN A 38 -18.09 -14.81 17.82
N ALA A 39 -17.64 -14.94 19.06
CA ALA A 39 -16.45 -14.22 19.53
C ALA A 39 -15.16 -14.69 18.84
N GLU A 40 -15.03 -15.98 18.54
CA GLU A 40 -13.89 -16.51 17.78
C GLU A 40 -13.89 -16.02 16.32
N GLU A 41 -15.05 -15.91 15.69
CA GLU A 41 -15.19 -15.49 14.30
C GLU A 41 -14.85 -14.01 14.16
N GLU A 42 -15.33 -13.14 15.05
CA GLU A 42 -14.96 -11.73 15.08
C GLU A 42 -13.44 -11.54 15.30
N THR A 43 -12.86 -12.28 16.23
CA THR A 43 -11.42 -12.22 16.52
C THR A 43 -10.58 -12.67 15.31
N ARG A 44 -11.01 -13.70 14.59
CA ARG A 44 -10.34 -14.18 13.36
C ARG A 44 -10.41 -13.15 12.25
N LEU A 45 -11.56 -12.54 12.01
CA LEU A 45 -11.74 -11.49 11.00
C LEU A 45 -10.88 -10.26 11.31
N GLU A 46 -10.82 -9.83 12.56
CA GLU A 46 -9.94 -8.74 12.98
C GLU A 46 -8.45 -9.09 12.78
N GLN A 47 -8.03 -10.29 13.16
CA GLN A 47 -6.65 -10.73 12.96
C GLN A 47 -6.29 -10.81 11.50
N GLN A 48 -7.17 -11.35 10.66
CA GLN A 48 -6.97 -11.42 9.22
C GLN A 48 -6.89 -10.03 8.59
N SER A 49 -7.77 -9.12 8.99
CA SER A 49 -7.74 -7.72 8.53
C SER A 49 -6.44 -7.01 8.94
N ARG A 50 -5.99 -7.18 10.19
CA ARG A 50 -4.71 -6.63 10.66
C ARG A 50 -3.52 -7.20 9.90
N GLN A 51 -3.53 -8.50 9.61
CA GLN A 51 -2.45 -9.15 8.87
C GLN A 51 -2.38 -8.65 7.42
N VAL A 52 -3.53 -8.50 6.74
CA VAL A 52 -3.58 -7.92 5.39
C VAL A 52 -3.09 -6.49 5.40
N ASN A 53 -3.55 -5.66 6.34
CA ASN A 53 -3.08 -4.27 6.45
C ASN A 53 -1.58 -4.20 6.71
N HIS A 54 -1.03 -5.04 7.59
CA HIS A 54 0.42 -5.07 7.85
C HIS A 54 1.20 -5.46 6.59
N SER A 55 0.74 -6.48 5.87
CA SER A 55 1.39 -6.92 4.63
C SER A 55 1.34 -5.85 3.53
N LEU A 56 0.25 -5.08 3.42
CA LEU A 56 0.14 -3.96 2.47
C LEU A 56 1.09 -2.83 2.82
N VAL A 57 1.21 -2.48 4.10
CA VAL A 57 2.15 -1.46 4.59
C VAL A 57 3.59 -1.88 4.29
N GLU A 58 3.98 -3.09 4.63
CA GLU A 58 5.32 -3.64 4.34
C GLU A 58 5.63 -3.64 2.84
N TYR A 59 4.69 -4.10 2.02
CA TYR A 59 4.83 -4.09 0.56
C TYR A 59 5.03 -2.66 0.03
N THR A 60 4.25 -1.70 0.52
CA THR A 60 4.37 -0.30 0.10
C THR A 60 5.73 0.28 0.48
N PHE A 61 6.22 0.00 1.70
CA PHE A 61 7.56 0.43 2.12
C PHE A 61 8.66 -0.16 1.26
N GLN A 62 8.58 -1.45 0.95
CA GLN A 62 9.54 -2.12 0.07
C GLN A 62 9.53 -1.52 -1.33
N LEU A 63 8.35 -1.29 -1.90
CA LEU A 63 8.18 -0.65 -3.21
C LEU A 63 8.84 0.74 -3.24
N VAL A 64 8.50 1.61 -2.29
CA VAL A 64 9.08 2.96 -2.21
C VAL A 64 10.59 2.89 -2.05
N SER A 65 11.10 1.97 -1.23
CA SER A 65 12.53 1.78 -1.03
C SER A 65 13.25 1.33 -2.32
N GLN A 66 12.68 0.39 -3.06
CA GLN A 66 13.22 -0.07 -4.35
C GLN A 66 13.24 1.04 -5.39
N VAL A 67 12.14 1.80 -5.52
CA VAL A 67 12.08 2.94 -6.44
C VAL A 67 13.09 4.02 -6.05
N ASN A 68 13.24 4.31 -4.77
CA ASN A 68 14.24 5.25 -4.28
C ASN A 68 15.67 4.80 -4.62
N ALA A 69 15.98 3.52 -4.45
CA ALA A 69 17.28 2.97 -4.82
C ALA A 69 17.55 3.11 -6.33
N LEU A 70 16.54 2.81 -7.16
CA LEU A 70 16.59 2.97 -8.61
C LEU A 70 16.84 4.42 -9.01
N LEU A 71 16.02 5.36 -8.49
CA LEU A 71 16.16 6.78 -8.77
C LEU A 71 17.51 7.34 -8.31
N ASN A 72 18.00 6.87 -7.16
CA ASN A 72 19.34 7.24 -6.71
C ASN A 72 20.42 6.73 -7.66
N GLY A 73 20.30 5.52 -8.18
CA GLY A 73 21.20 4.99 -9.21
C GLY A 73 21.24 5.86 -10.47
N VAL A 74 20.06 6.21 -11.00
CA VAL A 74 19.91 7.10 -12.16
C VAL A 74 20.49 8.49 -11.87
N ARG A 75 20.23 9.05 -10.69
CA ARG A 75 20.78 10.33 -10.24
C ARG A 75 22.30 10.33 -10.23
N GLN A 76 22.91 9.31 -9.60
CA GLN A 76 24.36 9.19 -9.52
C GLN A 76 25.01 9.00 -10.89
N PHE A 77 24.39 8.21 -11.76
CA PHE A 77 24.85 8.01 -13.12
C PHE A 77 24.82 9.33 -13.92
N TYR A 78 23.73 10.11 -13.82
CA TYR A 78 23.66 11.43 -14.43
C TYR A 78 24.69 12.40 -13.90
N LEU A 79 24.93 12.44 -12.59
CA LEU A 79 25.97 13.29 -11.98
C LEU A 79 27.37 12.91 -12.43
N HIS A 80 27.62 11.65 -12.80
CA HIS A 80 28.90 11.19 -13.30
C HIS A 80 29.10 11.49 -14.79
N THR A 81 28.07 11.26 -15.62
CA THR A 81 28.19 11.38 -17.09
C THR A 81 27.83 12.78 -17.60
N GLY A 82 26.91 13.46 -16.94
CA GLY A 82 26.33 14.73 -17.38
C GLY A 82 25.52 14.64 -18.68
N SER A 83 25.31 13.42 -19.21
CA SER A 83 24.71 13.18 -20.53
C SER A 83 23.31 12.59 -20.40
N PRO A 84 22.24 13.31 -20.77
CA PRO A 84 20.88 12.75 -20.78
C PRO A 84 20.73 11.52 -21.68
N GLY A 85 21.42 11.46 -22.83
CA GLY A 85 21.35 10.32 -23.73
C GLY A 85 21.97 9.05 -23.15
N GLU A 86 23.06 9.19 -22.35
CA GLU A 86 23.64 8.05 -21.65
C GLU A 86 22.73 7.59 -20.49
N VAL A 87 22.01 8.52 -19.83
CA VAL A 87 21.02 8.19 -18.80
C VAL A 87 19.84 7.43 -19.41
N GLU A 88 19.37 7.82 -20.58
CA GLU A 88 18.30 7.10 -21.30
C GLU A 88 18.73 5.65 -21.58
N ALA A 89 19.92 5.45 -22.14
CA ALA A 89 20.47 4.11 -22.39
C ALA A 89 20.63 3.29 -21.10
N PHE A 90 21.10 3.92 -20.03
CA PHE A 90 21.25 3.27 -18.72
C PHE A 90 19.89 2.83 -18.15
N ILE A 91 18.84 3.66 -18.24
CA ILE A 91 17.50 3.30 -17.78
C ILE A 91 16.93 2.13 -18.62
N ASP A 92 17.18 2.10 -19.92
CA ASP A 92 16.80 0.99 -20.80
C ASP A 92 17.48 -0.32 -20.41
N GLU A 93 18.75 -0.28 -20.02
CA GLU A 93 19.54 -1.44 -19.61
C GLU A 93 19.12 -1.95 -18.21
N LEU A 94 18.72 -1.06 -17.29
CA LEU A 94 18.30 -1.42 -15.94
C LEU A 94 17.07 -2.35 -15.92
N GLY A 95 16.18 -2.27 -16.88
CA GLY A 95 15.05 -3.16 -17.03
C GLY A 95 14.11 -3.16 -15.82
N PHE A 96 13.44 -2.06 -15.55
CA PHE A 96 12.45 -1.97 -14.47
C PHE A 96 11.10 -2.59 -14.86
N ASP A 97 10.34 -3.02 -13.85
CA ASP A 97 9.01 -3.60 -14.06
C ASP A 97 8.00 -2.52 -14.47
N LYS A 98 7.63 -2.53 -15.75
CA LYS A 98 6.67 -1.58 -16.35
C LYS A 98 5.23 -1.78 -15.86
N SER A 99 4.93 -2.85 -15.15
CA SER A 99 3.62 -3.01 -14.49
C SER A 99 3.50 -2.17 -13.22
N ILE A 100 4.62 -1.74 -12.65
CA ILE A 100 4.70 -0.94 -11.43
C ILE A 100 5.15 0.48 -11.75
N ILE A 101 6.29 0.62 -12.44
CA ILE A 101 6.87 1.90 -12.82
C ILE A 101 6.50 2.19 -14.27
N GLN A 102 5.62 3.17 -14.50
CA GLN A 102 5.20 3.53 -15.85
C GLN A 102 6.31 4.19 -16.67
N ASP A 103 7.06 5.08 -16.02
CA ASP A 103 8.13 5.82 -16.67
C ASP A 103 9.11 6.41 -15.64
N ILE A 104 10.34 6.66 -16.07
CA ILE A 104 11.37 7.36 -15.30
C ILE A 104 11.75 8.60 -16.09
N TYR A 105 11.77 9.74 -15.42
CA TYR A 105 12.05 11.04 -16.02
C TYR A 105 13.33 11.64 -15.46
N LEU A 106 14.12 12.21 -16.32
CA LEU A 106 15.14 13.19 -15.96
C LEU A 106 14.64 14.57 -16.38
N ILE A 107 14.63 15.52 -15.45
CA ILE A 107 14.14 16.87 -15.64
C ILE A 107 15.25 17.83 -15.27
N ASP A 108 15.57 18.76 -16.18
CA ASP A 108 16.64 19.73 -15.99
C ASP A 108 16.30 20.84 -14.97
N GLU A 109 17.25 21.73 -14.70
CA GLU A 109 17.10 22.84 -13.75
C GLU A 109 16.04 23.88 -14.18
N LYS A 110 15.65 23.87 -15.47
CA LYS A 110 14.63 24.76 -16.06
C LYS A 110 13.24 24.10 -16.07
N GLY A 111 13.14 22.83 -15.64
CA GLY A 111 11.91 22.08 -15.64
C GLY A 111 11.59 21.36 -16.95
N ASN A 112 12.52 21.26 -17.89
CA ASN A 112 12.31 20.53 -19.12
C ASN A 112 12.56 19.04 -18.90
N VAL A 113 11.66 18.20 -19.39
CA VAL A 113 11.84 16.74 -19.42
C VAL A 113 12.88 16.40 -20.51
N VAL A 114 14.07 16.01 -20.08
CA VAL A 114 15.20 15.70 -21.00
C VAL A 114 15.32 14.20 -21.28
N VAL A 115 14.83 13.34 -20.39
CA VAL A 115 14.70 11.88 -20.57
C VAL A 115 13.31 11.43 -20.18
N SER A 116 12.68 10.63 -21.03
CA SER A 116 11.44 9.91 -20.81
C SER A 116 11.25 8.88 -21.93
N HIS A 117 10.77 7.69 -21.57
CA HIS A 117 10.39 6.67 -22.56
C HIS A 117 9.10 7.03 -23.30
N ASN A 118 8.25 7.87 -22.69
CA ASN A 118 7.07 8.38 -23.37
C ASN A 118 7.44 9.63 -24.18
N ARG A 119 7.53 9.47 -25.50
CA ARG A 119 7.86 10.57 -26.44
C ARG A 119 6.94 11.78 -26.34
N GLU A 120 5.70 11.61 -25.87
CA GLU A 120 4.75 12.71 -25.69
C GLU A 120 5.12 13.61 -24.50
N THR A 121 5.91 13.11 -23.57
CA THR A 121 6.36 13.86 -22.38
C THR A 121 7.72 14.50 -22.57
N GLN A 122 8.56 13.95 -23.44
CA GLN A 122 9.88 14.48 -23.72
C GLN A 122 9.82 15.90 -24.28
N GLY A 123 10.64 16.81 -23.77
CA GLY A 123 10.64 18.21 -24.12
C GLY A 123 9.56 19.08 -23.48
N ARG A 124 8.60 18.50 -22.75
CA ARG A 124 7.62 19.28 -21.98
C ARG A 124 8.26 19.94 -20.78
N ASN A 125 7.73 21.10 -20.40
CA ASN A 125 8.15 21.80 -19.21
C ASN A 125 7.17 21.55 -18.06
N VAL A 126 7.74 21.25 -16.87
CA VAL A 126 7.00 20.91 -15.65
C VAL A 126 7.40 21.80 -14.47
N GLN A 127 7.97 22.96 -14.75
CA GLN A 127 8.42 23.89 -13.70
C GLN A 127 7.28 24.36 -12.78
N ASP A 128 6.03 24.34 -13.25
CA ASP A 128 4.83 24.72 -12.52
C ASP A 128 4.34 23.64 -11.52
N ARG A 129 4.98 22.47 -11.53
CA ARG A 129 4.54 21.35 -10.71
C ARG A 129 5.08 21.42 -9.31
N ASP A 130 4.23 21.01 -8.34
CA ASP A 130 4.51 21.09 -6.91
C ASP A 130 5.79 20.33 -6.53
N TYR A 131 5.96 19.11 -7.06
CA TYR A 131 7.16 18.30 -6.80
C TYR A 131 8.44 18.97 -7.34
N PHE A 132 8.37 19.68 -8.47
CA PHE A 132 9.52 20.40 -9.02
C PHE A 132 9.85 21.60 -8.15
N GLN A 133 8.85 22.40 -7.78
CA GLN A 133 9.02 23.57 -6.93
C GLN A 133 9.53 23.19 -5.54
N LEU A 134 9.04 22.10 -4.96
CA LEU A 134 9.51 21.58 -3.69
C LEU A 134 11.01 21.29 -3.72
N HIS A 135 11.48 20.55 -4.72
CA HIS A 135 12.91 20.23 -4.85
C HIS A 135 13.77 21.42 -5.21
N ARG A 136 13.23 22.39 -5.96
CA ARG A 136 13.93 23.64 -6.27
C ARG A 136 14.13 24.51 -5.04
N ALA A 137 13.13 24.57 -4.15
CA ALA A 137 13.14 25.41 -2.96
C ALA A 137 13.95 24.82 -1.80
N SER A 138 14.05 23.48 -1.70
CA SER A 138 14.68 22.79 -0.56
C SER A 138 15.91 21.99 -0.98
N ALA A 139 17.06 22.32 -0.39
CA ALA A 139 18.30 21.56 -0.61
C ALA A 139 18.33 20.20 0.13
N THR A 140 17.41 19.99 1.10
CA THR A 140 17.38 18.80 1.96
C THR A 140 16.36 17.74 1.55
N ALA A 141 15.56 17.98 0.52
CA ALA A 141 14.55 17.03 0.06
C ALA A 141 15.20 15.91 -0.76
N ASP A 142 15.59 14.83 -0.09
CA ASP A 142 16.19 13.65 -0.73
C ASP A 142 15.17 12.90 -1.59
N SER A 143 13.99 12.62 -1.06
CA SER A 143 12.92 11.93 -1.77
C SER A 143 11.56 12.52 -1.38
N HIS A 144 10.68 12.64 -2.35
CA HIS A 144 9.31 13.12 -2.17
C HIS A 144 8.33 12.18 -2.89
N VAL A 145 7.30 11.74 -2.14
CA VAL A 145 6.18 10.95 -2.68
C VAL A 145 4.98 11.88 -2.82
N SER A 146 4.48 12.05 -4.06
CA SER A 146 3.31 12.89 -4.31
C SER A 146 2.01 12.18 -3.90
N PRO A 147 0.93 12.92 -3.66
CA PRO A 147 -0.41 12.34 -3.64
C PRO A 147 -0.73 11.64 -4.97
N VAL A 148 -1.75 10.76 -4.95
CA VAL A 148 -2.31 10.15 -6.16
C VAL A 148 -3.05 11.22 -6.96
N GLU A 149 -2.70 11.37 -8.22
CA GLU A 149 -3.27 12.37 -9.13
C GLU A 149 -3.62 11.74 -10.48
N ILE A 150 -4.51 12.41 -11.23
CA ILE A 150 -4.77 12.06 -12.61
C ILE A 150 -3.70 12.72 -13.50
N GLY A 151 -2.99 11.90 -14.28
CA GLY A 151 -1.99 12.39 -15.22
C GLY A 151 -2.59 13.26 -16.31
N ARG A 152 -2.05 14.47 -16.50
CA ARG A 152 -2.52 15.40 -17.55
C ARG A 152 -2.38 14.82 -18.97
N ILE A 153 -1.44 13.89 -19.16
CA ILE A 153 -1.12 13.33 -20.48
C ILE A 153 -1.81 11.97 -20.63
N THR A 154 -1.67 11.11 -19.62
CA THR A 154 -2.15 9.73 -19.67
C THR A 154 -3.62 9.57 -19.30
N GLY A 155 -4.20 10.53 -18.54
CA GLY A 155 -5.55 10.43 -17.99
C GLY A 155 -5.71 9.34 -16.92
N ARG A 156 -4.62 8.66 -16.53
CA ARG A 156 -4.63 7.58 -15.54
C ARG A 156 -4.23 8.09 -14.15
N TYR A 157 -4.69 7.41 -13.13
CA TYR A 157 -4.23 7.65 -11.77
C TYR A 157 -2.78 7.21 -11.62
N HIS A 158 -1.97 8.04 -11.00
CA HIS A 158 -0.61 7.72 -10.63
C HIS A 158 -0.14 8.56 -9.45
N PHE A 159 0.88 8.10 -8.77
CA PHE A 159 1.68 8.91 -7.86
C PHE A 159 3.11 8.95 -8.35
N ARG A 160 3.89 9.87 -7.82
CA ARG A 160 5.27 10.09 -8.22
C ARG A 160 6.20 9.98 -7.04
N ILE A 161 7.35 9.38 -7.28
CA ILE A 161 8.48 9.46 -6.36
C ILE A 161 9.54 10.28 -7.08
N SER A 162 10.02 11.33 -6.45
CA SER A 162 10.96 12.27 -7.05
C SER A 162 12.14 12.56 -6.12
N MET A 163 13.31 12.80 -6.69
CA MET A 163 14.53 13.15 -5.97
C MET A 163 15.20 14.36 -6.61
N ARG A 164 15.73 15.23 -5.77
CA ARG A 164 16.54 16.36 -6.19
C ARG A 164 17.90 15.90 -6.74
N ILE A 165 18.33 16.54 -7.81
CA ILE A 165 19.69 16.49 -8.30
C ILE A 165 20.37 17.79 -7.91
N SER A 166 21.48 17.69 -7.20
CA SER A 166 22.29 18.84 -6.79
C SER A 166 23.65 18.81 -7.47
N LYS A 167 24.12 19.99 -7.91
CA LYS A 167 25.50 20.17 -8.39
C LYS A 167 26.50 20.02 -7.22
N PRO A 168 27.79 19.87 -7.47
CA PRO A 168 28.80 19.78 -6.41
C PRO A 168 28.81 20.97 -5.44
N ASP A 169 28.38 22.15 -5.89
CA ASP A 169 28.25 23.36 -5.08
C ASP A 169 26.93 23.42 -4.29
N GLY A 170 26.09 22.38 -4.37
CA GLY A 170 24.77 22.31 -3.72
C GLY A 170 23.65 22.98 -4.49
N SER A 171 23.93 23.70 -5.58
CA SER A 171 22.89 24.32 -6.39
C SER A 171 21.99 23.31 -7.09
N PHE A 172 20.77 23.71 -7.45
CA PHE A 172 19.79 22.86 -8.07
C PHE A 172 20.19 22.53 -9.53
N ALA A 173 20.25 21.26 -9.88
CA ALA A 173 20.54 20.78 -11.21
C ALA A 173 19.32 20.17 -11.92
N GLY A 174 18.25 19.91 -11.18
CA GLY A 174 17.06 19.26 -11.70
C GLY A 174 16.51 18.20 -10.77
N ILE A 175 15.72 17.29 -11.29
CA ILE A 175 15.15 16.17 -10.55
C ILE A 175 15.16 14.89 -11.39
N VAL A 176 15.21 13.75 -10.72
CA VAL A 176 14.83 12.46 -11.26
C VAL A 176 13.49 12.04 -10.64
N LEU A 177 12.63 11.41 -11.44
CA LEU A 177 11.26 11.12 -11.03
C LEU A 177 10.80 9.80 -11.64
N ALA A 178 10.12 8.97 -10.85
CA ALA A 178 9.38 7.80 -11.31
C ALA A 178 7.87 8.03 -11.18
N THR A 179 7.11 7.58 -12.16
CA THR A 179 5.65 7.56 -12.14
C THR A 179 5.19 6.14 -11.89
N ILE A 180 4.33 5.95 -10.89
CA ILE A 180 3.87 4.64 -10.41
C ILE A 180 2.36 4.58 -10.52
N GLU A 181 1.86 3.48 -11.11
CA GLU A 181 0.43 3.18 -11.15
C GLU A 181 0.03 2.49 -9.85
N PRO A 182 -0.99 2.98 -9.10
CA PRO A 182 -1.43 2.41 -7.83
C PRO A 182 -2.20 1.10 -8.02
#